data_6cd4174a8ce726dc6388311fe166a347
#
_entry.id   6cd4174a8ce726dc6388311fe166a347
#
_cell.length_a   1.000
_cell.length_b   1.000
_cell.length_c   1.000
_cell.angle_alpha   90.00
_cell.angle_beta   90.00
_cell.angle_gamma   90.00
#
_symmetry.space_group_name_H-M   'P 1'
#
loop_
_entity.id
_entity.type
_entity.pdbx_description
1 polymer ?
#
loop_
_entity_poly.entity_id
_entity_poly.type
_entity_poly.pdbx_seq_one_letter_code
_entity_poly.pdbx_strand_id
1 'polypeptide(L)'
;MIQPVKEKIILGIDPGTNLMGYGVIKVVGTKATMLAMGVIDLRKYSDSYLKLGRIFERVRGIIDSYLPDELAIEAPFFGKNVQTMLKLGRAQGVAMAAAMSREVPITEYAPTKIKMAITGNGSAGKEQVADMLRRMLDIDKEEMPHFLDATDALGAAYCHYLQMGRPTVDKGCSSWKEFMAKNPDRVKRGK
;
A
#
# COMPACT_ATOMS: atom_id res chain seq x y z
N MET A 1 19.67 -9.75 27.44
CA MET A 1 18.46 -10.34 26.82
C MET A 1 18.34 -9.74 25.43
N ILE A 2 18.46 -10.57 24.37
CA ILE A 2 18.27 -10.13 22.97
C ILE A 2 16.77 -9.91 22.81
N GLN A 3 16.35 -8.67 22.56
CA GLN A 3 14.93 -8.40 22.24
C GLN A 3 14.59 -9.17 20.95
N PRO A 4 13.45 -9.89 20.90
CA PRO A 4 13.05 -10.57 19.68
C PRO A 4 12.87 -9.54 18.56
N VAL A 5 13.50 -9.79 17.43
CA VAL A 5 13.36 -8.94 16.25
C VAL A 5 11.88 -9.00 15.84
N LYS A 6 11.18 -7.87 15.92
CA LYS A 6 9.75 -7.81 15.63
C LYS A 6 9.54 -8.08 14.14
N GLU A 7 8.88 -9.18 13.84
CA GLU A 7 8.41 -9.50 12.50
C GLU A 7 7.08 -8.80 12.24
N LYS A 8 6.86 -8.31 11.01
CA LYS A 8 5.58 -7.77 10.55
C LYS A 8 5.26 -8.26 9.14
N ILE A 9 4.00 -8.58 8.90
CA ILE A 9 3.47 -8.93 7.57
C ILE A 9 2.54 -7.81 7.12
N ILE A 10 2.75 -7.31 5.91
CA ILE A 10 1.97 -6.21 5.33
C ILE A 10 1.34 -6.72 4.03
N LEU A 11 0.00 -6.60 3.94
CA LEU A 11 -0.75 -6.87 2.72
C LEU A 11 -0.96 -5.55 1.96
N GLY A 12 -0.56 -5.50 0.70
CA GLY A 12 -0.87 -4.42 -0.23
C GLY A 12 -2.00 -4.80 -1.17
N ILE A 13 -2.89 -3.86 -1.45
CA ILE A 13 -3.99 -4.03 -2.43
C ILE A 13 -3.98 -2.86 -3.40
N ASP A 14 -4.06 -3.18 -4.70
CA ASP A 14 -4.39 -2.23 -5.78
C ASP A 14 -5.82 -2.54 -6.25
N PRO A 15 -6.84 -1.69 -5.91
CA PRO A 15 -8.22 -1.95 -6.23
C PRO A 15 -8.49 -1.91 -7.73
N GLY A 16 -9.13 -2.95 -8.26
CA GLY A 16 -9.53 -3.04 -9.66
C GLY A 16 -10.89 -3.70 -9.84
N THR A 17 -11.59 -3.40 -10.94
CA THR A 17 -12.90 -3.96 -11.29
C THR A 17 -12.83 -5.16 -12.24
N ASN A 18 -11.69 -5.35 -12.89
CA ASN A 18 -11.41 -6.49 -13.78
C ASN A 18 -10.25 -7.33 -13.26
N LEU A 19 -9.19 -6.68 -12.81
CA LEU A 19 -8.08 -7.27 -12.09
C LEU A 19 -7.90 -6.46 -10.81
N MET A 20 -7.74 -7.13 -9.67
CA MET A 20 -7.36 -6.51 -8.41
C MET A 20 -6.01 -7.08 -8.00
N GLY A 21 -5.01 -6.22 -7.87
CA GLY A 21 -3.68 -6.62 -7.44
C GLY A 21 -3.62 -6.92 -5.94
N TYR A 22 -2.77 -7.87 -5.56
CA TYR A 22 -2.35 -8.04 -4.17
C TYR A 22 -0.85 -8.34 -4.08
N GLY A 23 -0.23 -7.87 -3.01
CA GLY A 23 1.17 -8.13 -2.70
C GLY A 23 1.37 -8.26 -1.20
N VAL A 24 2.13 -9.25 -0.76
CA VAL A 24 2.40 -9.52 0.65
C VAL A 24 3.90 -9.44 0.89
N ILE A 25 4.31 -8.62 1.84
CA ILE A 25 5.69 -8.53 2.28
C ILE A 25 5.83 -8.89 3.74
N LYS A 26 6.98 -9.49 4.07
CA LYS A 26 7.43 -9.74 5.43
C LYS A 26 8.57 -8.80 5.76
N VAL A 27 8.47 -8.13 6.89
CA VAL A 27 9.48 -7.21 7.42
C VAL A 27 10.10 -7.80 8.67
N VAL A 28 11.42 -7.95 8.68
CA VAL A 28 12.20 -8.43 9.83
C VAL A 28 13.31 -7.41 10.08
N GLY A 29 13.18 -6.64 11.15
CA GLY A 29 14.08 -5.51 11.41
C GLY A 29 13.98 -4.45 10.32
N THR A 30 15.06 -4.27 9.56
CA THR A 30 15.14 -3.31 8.43
C THR A 30 15.06 -3.99 7.06
N LYS A 31 14.82 -5.31 7.00
CA LYS A 31 14.75 -6.04 5.74
C LYS A 31 13.29 -6.39 5.43
N ALA A 32 12.83 -5.98 4.25
CA ALA A 32 11.56 -6.42 3.68
C ALA A 32 11.83 -7.49 2.62
N THR A 33 11.00 -8.53 2.59
CA THR A 33 11.03 -9.59 1.57
C THR A 33 9.62 -9.85 1.06
N MET A 34 9.47 -10.17 -0.22
CA MET A 34 8.19 -10.57 -0.79
C MET A 34 7.85 -11.99 -0.34
N LEU A 35 6.60 -12.19 0.12
CA LEU A 35 6.05 -13.52 0.40
C LEU A 35 5.18 -14.01 -0.75
N ALA A 36 4.37 -13.11 -1.32
CA ALA A 36 3.48 -13.41 -2.44
C ALA A 36 3.08 -12.14 -3.18
N MET A 37 2.75 -12.27 -4.44
CA MET A 37 2.03 -11.26 -5.22
C MET A 37 1.20 -11.93 -6.31
N GLY A 38 0.16 -11.24 -6.77
CA GLY A 38 -0.69 -11.77 -7.81
C GLY A 38 -1.90 -10.89 -8.09
N VAL A 39 -2.84 -11.42 -8.85
CA VAL A 39 -4.08 -10.74 -9.18
C VAL A 39 -5.30 -11.60 -8.87
N ILE A 40 -6.36 -10.96 -8.44
CA ILE A 40 -7.71 -11.52 -8.36
C ILE A 40 -8.37 -11.23 -9.70
N ASP A 41 -8.51 -12.25 -10.55
CA ASP A 41 -9.13 -12.11 -11.87
C ASP A 41 -10.66 -12.11 -11.75
N LEU A 42 -11.26 -10.98 -12.09
CA LEU A 42 -12.70 -10.72 -12.05
C LEU A 42 -13.34 -10.68 -13.45
N ARG A 43 -12.55 -10.81 -14.53
CA ARG A 43 -13.02 -10.66 -15.91
C ARG A 43 -14.04 -11.72 -16.31
N LYS A 44 -13.96 -12.91 -15.72
CA LYS A 44 -14.89 -14.00 -15.96
C LYS A 44 -16.30 -13.79 -15.40
N TYR A 45 -16.50 -12.80 -14.55
CA TYR A 45 -17.80 -12.47 -13.98
C TYR A 45 -18.40 -11.27 -14.72
N SER A 46 -19.60 -11.43 -15.28
CA SER A 46 -20.35 -10.34 -15.93
C SER A 46 -21.10 -9.48 -14.92
N ASP A 47 -21.59 -10.11 -13.85
CA ASP A 47 -22.37 -9.44 -12.82
C ASP A 47 -21.46 -8.70 -11.82
N SER A 48 -21.82 -7.45 -11.51
CA SER A 48 -21.06 -6.60 -10.61
C SER A 48 -21.09 -7.08 -9.15
N TYR A 49 -22.19 -7.65 -8.70
CA TYR A 49 -22.32 -8.12 -7.32
C TYR A 49 -21.54 -9.42 -7.10
N LEU A 50 -21.52 -10.29 -8.12
CA LEU A 50 -20.66 -11.48 -8.08
C LEU A 50 -19.18 -11.09 -8.02
N LYS A 51 -18.77 -10.04 -8.75
CA LYS A 51 -17.40 -9.52 -8.63
C LYS A 51 -17.09 -9.06 -7.21
N LEU A 52 -17.99 -8.29 -6.58
CA LEU A 52 -17.80 -7.82 -5.21
C LEU A 52 -17.72 -8.99 -4.20
N GLY A 53 -18.62 -9.96 -4.31
CA GLY A 53 -18.57 -11.18 -3.50
C GLY A 53 -17.22 -11.89 -3.64
N ARG A 54 -16.73 -12.01 -4.89
CA ARG A 54 -15.44 -12.65 -5.16
C ARG A 54 -14.26 -11.88 -4.59
N ILE A 55 -14.28 -10.54 -4.63
CA ILE A 55 -13.27 -9.70 -3.99
C ILE A 55 -13.24 -10.01 -2.48
N PHE A 56 -14.39 -9.97 -1.82
CA PHE A 56 -14.49 -10.24 -0.39
C PHE A 56 -13.88 -11.61 -0.01
N GLU A 57 -14.32 -12.66 -0.69
CA GLU A 57 -13.84 -14.04 -0.44
C GLU A 57 -12.32 -14.17 -0.63
N ARG A 58 -11.80 -13.62 -1.75
CA ARG A 58 -10.38 -13.77 -2.08
C ARG A 58 -9.48 -12.95 -1.16
N VAL A 59 -9.85 -11.69 -0.88
CA VAL A 59 -9.08 -10.84 0.05
C VAL A 59 -9.07 -11.46 1.45
N ARG A 60 -10.23 -11.93 1.94
CA ARG A 60 -10.31 -12.65 3.21
C ARG A 60 -9.45 -13.91 3.21
N GLY A 61 -9.49 -14.70 2.14
CA GLY A 61 -8.64 -15.90 2.01
C GLY A 61 -7.14 -15.58 2.01
N ILE A 62 -6.71 -14.47 1.40
CA ILE A 62 -5.32 -14.00 1.45
C ILE A 62 -4.96 -13.62 2.90
N ILE A 63 -5.84 -12.88 3.58
CA ILE A 63 -5.64 -12.49 4.98
C ILE A 63 -5.55 -13.73 5.88
N ASP A 64 -6.46 -14.69 5.71
CA ASP A 64 -6.46 -15.94 6.49
C ASP A 64 -5.21 -16.81 6.24
N SER A 65 -4.60 -16.70 5.04
CA SER A 65 -3.39 -17.47 4.67
C SER A 65 -2.10 -16.84 5.17
N TYR A 66 -1.99 -15.51 5.14
CA TYR A 66 -0.75 -14.80 5.45
C TYR A 66 -0.76 -14.08 6.80
N LEU A 67 -1.92 -13.93 7.44
CA LEU A 67 -2.13 -13.28 8.73
C LEU A 67 -1.43 -11.91 8.81
N PRO A 68 -1.74 -10.96 7.89
CA PRO A 68 -1.08 -9.67 7.86
C PRO A 68 -1.42 -8.84 9.11
N ASP A 69 -0.42 -8.16 9.65
CA ASP A 69 -0.59 -7.20 10.76
C ASP A 69 -1.28 -5.91 10.30
N GLU A 70 -1.06 -5.52 9.04
CA GLU A 70 -1.56 -4.27 8.48
C GLU A 70 -1.87 -4.43 6.98
N LEU A 71 -2.89 -3.69 6.51
CA LEU A 71 -3.24 -3.61 5.10
C LEU A 71 -2.96 -2.21 4.57
N ALA A 72 -2.22 -2.13 3.48
CA ALA A 72 -1.99 -0.91 2.69
C ALA A 72 -2.80 -0.99 1.40
N ILE A 73 -3.65 -0.01 1.13
CA ILE A 73 -4.49 -0.01 -0.06
C ILE A 73 -4.28 1.26 -0.87
N GLU A 74 -4.19 1.12 -2.20
CA GLU A 74 -4.12 2.28 -3.08
C GLU A 74 -5.47 3.00 -3.10
N ALA A 75 -5.43 4.32 -2.90
CA ALA A 75 -6.62 5.16 -2.99
C ALA A 75 -7.03 5.34 -4.46
N PRO A 76 -8.32 5.31 -4.79
CA PRO A 76 -8.78 5.52 -6.14
C PRO A 76 -8.35 6.91 -6.66
N PHE A 77 -7.82 6.94 -7.87
CA PHE A 77 -7.49 8.19 -8.53
C PHE A 77 -8.74 8.87 -9.09
N PHE A 78 -8.87 10.19 -8.91
CA PHE A 78 -9.96 10.96 -9.46
C PHE A 78 -9.85 11.02 -10.99
N GLY A 79 -10.63 10.19 -11.68
CA GLY A 79 -10.72 10.16 -13.14
C GLY A 79 -11.91 10.94 -13.65
N LYS A 80 -11.95 11.21 -14.98
CA LYS A 80 -13.07 11.91 -15.63
C LYS A 80 -14.35 11.07 -15.68
N ASN A 81 -14.26 9.74 -15.57
CA ASN A 81 -15.41 8.83 -15.67
C ASN A 81 -15.95 8.47 -14.28
N VAL A 82 -17.02 9.15 -13.87
CA VAL A 82 -17.69 8.97 -12.57
C VAL A 82 -18.17 7.53 -12.36
N GLN A 83 -18.69 6.85 -13.40
CA GLN A 83 -19.17 5.48 -13.30
C GLN A 83 -18.05 4.49 -12.99
N THR A 84 -16.90 4.68 -13.61
CA THR A 84 -15.71 3.88 -13.33
C THR A 84 -15.23 4.10 -11.90
N MET A 85 -15.23 5.34 -11.43
CA MET A 85 -14.82 5.68 -10.06
C MET A 85 -15.75 5.06 -9.02
N LEU A 86 -17.08 5.12 -9.25
CA LEU A 86 -18.05 4.48 -8.34
C LEU A 86 -17.84 2.96 -8.27
N LYS A 87 -17.57 2.31 -9.41
CA LYS A 87 -17.26 0.86 -9.43
C LYS A 87 -15.96 0.55 -8.68
N LEU A 88 -14.95 1.38 -8.88
CA LEU A 88 -13.64 1.21 -8.23
C LEU A 88 -13.75 1.42 -6.71
N GLY A 89 -14.48 2.46 -6.27
CA GLY A 89 -14.74 2.71 -4.84
C GLY A 89 -15.51 1.57 -4.17
N ARG A 90 -16.48 0.94 -4.88
CA ARG A 90 -17.17 -0.25 -4.37
C ARG A 90 -16.21 -1.43 -4.19
N ALA A 91 -15.34 -1.68 -5.18
CA ALA A 91 -14.35 -2.75 -5.12
C ALA A 91 -13.36 -2.53 -3.96
N GLN A 92 -12.87 -1.30 -3.80
CA GLN A 92 -12.01 -0.90 -2.69
C GLN A 92 -12.72 -1.10 -1.34
N GLY A 93 -13.93 -0.56 -1.19
CA GLY A 93 -14.70 -0.68 0.06
C GLY A 93 -14.94 -2.13 0.48
N VAL A 94 -15.16 -3.04 -0.49
CA VAL A 94 -15.32 -4.47 -0.21
C VAL A 94 -13.99 -5.10 0.24
N ALA A 95 -12.86 -4.73 -0.36
CA ALA A 95 -11.55 -5.19 0.09
C ALA A 95 -11.25 -4.71 1.52
N MET A 96 -11.60 -3.45 1.83
CA MET A 96 -11.51 -2.91 3.20
C MET A 96 -12.42 -3.66 4.18
N ALA A 97 -13.67 -3.95 3.79
CA ALA A 97 -14.61 -4.71 4.62
C ALA A 97 -14.09 -6.11 4.93
N ALA A 98 -13.42 -6.76 3.96
CA ALA A 98 -12.78 -8.05 4.19
C ALA A 98 -11.66 -7.95 5.23
N ALA A 99 -10.83 -6.91 5.18
CA ALA A 99 -9.78 -6.66 6.17
C ALA A 99 -10.37 -6.35 7.56
N MET A 100 -11.38 -5.48 7.63
CA MET A 100 -12.08 -5.13 8.88
C MET A 100 -12.72 -6.34 9.53
N SER A 101 -13.25 -7.29 8.74
CA SER A 101 -13.81 -8.55 9.27
C SER A 101 -12.78 -9.47 9.95
N ARG A 102 -11.51 -9.14 9.83
CA ARG A 102 -10.36 -9.81 10.47
C ARG A 102 -9.56 -8.88 11.37
N GLU A 103 -10.14 -7.72 11.70
CA GLU A 103 -9.52 -6.71 12.57
C GLU A 103 -8.14 -6.22 12.10
N VAL A 104 -7.87 -6.35 10.77
CA VAL A 104 -6.62 -5.88 10.16
C VAL A 104 -6.69 -4.36 9.96
N PRO A 105 -5.80 -3.57 10.59
CA PRO A 105 -5.74 -2.13 10.39
C PRO A 105 -5.44 -1.75 8.95
N ILE A 106 -6.07 -0.68 8.45
CA ILE A 106 -6.00 -0.25 7.06
C ILE A 106 -5.37 1.14 6.96
N THR A 107 -4.46 1.30 6.00
CA THR A 107 -3.91 2.61 5.62
C THR A 107 -4.03 2.81 4.12
N GLU A 108 -4.60 3.96 3.72
CA GLU A 108 -4.74 4.34 2.31
C GLU A 108 -3.57 5.21 1.83
N TYR A 109 -3.12 4.97 0.61
CA TYR A 109 -2.05 5.72 -0.04
C TYR A 109 -2.46 6.23 -1.42
N ALA A 110 -2.25 7.52 -1.67
CA ALA A 110 -2.40 8.06 -3.02
C ALA A 110 -1.37 7.43 -3.98
N PRO A 111 -1.73 7.15 -5.26
CA PRO A 111 -0.81 6.58 -6.25
C PRO A 111 0.50 7.35 -6.39
N THR A 112 0.43 8.68 -6.37
CA THR A 112 1.61 9.56 -6.42
C THR A 112 2.53 9.39 -5.21
N LYS A 113 1.97 9.12 -4.02
CA LYS A 113 2.75 8.89 -2.80
C LYS A 113 3.47 7.54 -2.85
N ILE A 114 2.81 6.50 -3.38
CA ILE A 114 3.42 5.19 -3.58
C ILE A 114 4.61 5.32 -4.53
N LYS A 115 4.41 5.93 -5.70
CA LYS A 115 5.46 6.17 -6.69
C LYS A 115 6.63 6.98 -6.13
N MET A 116 6.33 8.07 -5.44
CA MET A 116 7.33 8.93 -4.79
C MET A 116 8.15 8.15 -3.74
N ALA A 117 7.50 7.30 -2.95
CA ALA A 117 8.18 6.53 -1.91
C ALA A 117 9.16 5.50 -2.49
N ILE A 118 8.84 4.89 -3.64
CA ILE A 118 9.62 3.84 -4.27
C ILE A 118 10.70 4.41 -5.19
N THR A 119 10.35 5.39 -6.04
CA THR A 119 11.23 5.85 -7.12
C THR A 119 11.81 7.25 -6.89
N GLY A 120 11.34 7.97 -5.87
CA GLY A 120 11.63 9.40 -5.70
C GLY A 120 10.91 10.32 -6.69
N ASN A 121 10.06 9.77 -7.57
CA ASN A 121 9.31 10.52 -8.58
C ASN A 121 7.82 10.08 -8.58
N GLY A 122 6.93 11.00 -8.19
CA GLY A 122 5.48 10.73 -8.15
C GLY A 122 4.83 10.52 -9.52
N SER A 123 5.51 10.86 -10.61
CA SER A 123 5.07 10.67 -12.01
C SER A 123 5.71 9.45 -12.67
N ALA A 124 6.42 8.60 -11.94
CA ALA A 124 7.07 7.40 -12.47
C ALA A 124 6.09 6.48 -13.21
N GLY A 125 6.56 5.83 -14.29
CA GLY A 125 5.80 4.79 -14.99
C GLY A 125 5.69 3.52 -14.16
N LYS A 126 4.70 2.67 -14.49
CA LYS A 126 4.47 1.38 -13.78
C LYS A 126 5.68 0.45 -13.89
N GLU A 127 6.29 0.36 -15.06
CA GLU A 127 7.48 -0.46 -15.32
C GLU A 127 8.69 -0.01 -14.47
N GLN A 128 8.83 1.31 -14.29
CA GLN A 128 9.89 1.87 -13.45
C GLN A 128 9.68 1.51 -11.98
N VAL A 129 8.43 1.59 -11.50
CA VAL A 129 8.06 1.17 -10.14
C VAL A 129 8.34 -0.32 -9.95
N ALA A 130 7.93 -1.15 -10.91
CA ALA A 130 8.13 -2.59 -10.88
C ALA A 130 9.62 -2.97 -10.83
N ASP A 131 10.48 -2.35 -11.67
CA ASP A 131 11.92 -2.64 -11.67
C ASP A 131 12.59 -2.18 -10.35
N MET A 132 12.18 -1.05 -9.79
CA MET A 132 12.69 -0.59 -8.49
C MET A 132 12.28 -1.56 -7.38
N LEU A 133 11.01 -1.99 -7.31
CA LEU A 133 10.55 -2.96 -6.31
C LEU A 133 11.28 -4.29 -6.44
N ARG A 134 11.49 -4.77 -7.66
CA ARG A 134 12.25 -6.00 -7.93
C ARG A 134 13.64 -5.93 -7.28
N ARG A 135 14.35 -4.82 -7.46
CA ARG A 135 15.70 -4.62 -6.88
C ARG A 135 15.66 -4.46 -5.37
N MET A 136 14.68 -3.70 -4.83
CA MET A 136 14.58 -3.41 -3.40
C MET A 136 14.18 -4.64 -2.58
N LEU A 137 13.39 -5.55 -3.16
CA LEU A 137 12.91 -6.78 -2.53
C LEU A 137 13.71 -8.01 -2.94
N ASP A 138 14.75 -7.84 -3.79
CA ASP A 138 15.61 -8.92 -4.29
C ASP A 138 14.79 -10.06 -4.94
N ILE A 139 13.86 -9.66 -5.84
CA ILE A 139 12.97 -10.60 -6.53
C ILE A 139 13.64 -11.01 -7.85
N ASP A 140 13.66 -12.29 -8.15
CA ASP A 140 14.16 -12.80 -9.42
C ASP A 140 13.28 -12.32 -10.57
N LYS A 141 13.91 -12.08 -11.73
CA LYS A 141 13.20 -11.54 -12.90
C LYS A 141 12.09 -12.47 -13.39
N GLU A 142 12.29 -13.76 -13.24
CA GLU A 142 11.35 -14.83 -13.61
C GLU A 142 10.14 -14.89 -12.67
N GLU A 143 10.25 -14.39 -11.43
CA GLU A 143 9.17 -14.33 -10.46
C GLU A 143 8.28 -13.08 -10.64
N MET A 144 8.73 -12.13 -11.47
CA MET A 144 7.93 -10.93 -11.75
C MET A 144 6.69 -11.27 -12.57
N PRO A 145 5.49 -10.83 -12.14
CA PRO A 145 4.25 -11.16 -12.82
C PRO A 145 4.12 -10.40 -14.13
N HIS A 146 3.40 -10.99 -15.08
CA HIS A 146 3.02 -10.30 -16.32
C HIS A 146 2.02 -9.15 -16.09
N PHE A 147 1.29 -9.16 -14.96
CA PHE A 147 0.30 -8.15 -14.63
C PHE A 147 0.89 -7.12 -13.68
N LEU A 148 1.01 -5.87 -14.15
CA LEU A 148 1.55 -4.77 -13.36
C LEU A 148 0.69 -4.41 -12.14
N ASP A 149 -0.61 -4.76 -12.15
CA ASP A 149 -1.50 -4.56 -10.99
C ASP A 149 -0.99 -5.29 -9.73
N ALA A 150 -0.33 -6.45 -9.89
CA ALA A 150 0.30 -7.16 -8.78
C ALA A 150 1.49 -6.38 -8.21
N THR A 151 2.28 -5.74 -9.07
CA THR A 151 3.41 -4.90 -8.63
C THR A 151 2.96 -3.57 -8.06
N ASP A 152 1.85 -2.99 -8.53
CA ASP A 152 1.26 -1.78 -7.94
C ASP A 152 0.79 -2.07 -6.50
N ALA A 153 0.14 -3.21 -6.26
CA ALA A 153 -0.24 -3.66 -4.93
C ALA A 153 0.97 -3.92 -4.02
N LEU A 154 2.01 -4.57 -4.54
CA LEU A 154 3.27 -4.76 -3.81
C LEU A 154 3.90 -3.42 -3.45
N GLY A 155 3.79 -2.42 -4.34
CA GLY A 155 4.20 -1.04 -4.12
C GLY A 155 3.47 -0.37 -2.96
N ALA A 156 2.16 -0.62 -2.79
CA ALA A 156 1.39 -0.12 -1.66
C ALA A 156 1.91 -0.70 -0.33
N ALA A 157 2.17 -2.02 -0.27
CA ALA A 157 2.76 -2.66 0.90
C ALA A 157 4.16 -2.11 1.22
N TYR A 158 5.02 -1.94 0.21
CA TYR A 158 6.37 -1.42 0.39
C TYR A 158 6.38 0.06 0.78
N CYS A 159 5.48 0.87 0.21
CA CYS A 159 5.28 2.26 0.63
C CYS A 159 4.91 2.33 2.11
N HIS A 160 4.02 1.46 2.58
CA HIS A 160 3.63 1.38 3.98
C HIS A 160 4.82 1.05 4.87
N TYR A 161 5.61 0.04 4.52
CA TYR A 161 6.85 -0.31 5.22
C TYR A 161 7.79 0.89 5.37
N LEU A 162 8.01 1.66 4.30
CA LEU A 162 8.86 2.85 4.35
C LEU A 162 8.31 3.99 5.23
N GLN A 163 6.98 4.04 5.44
CA GLN A 163 6.35 5.02 6.32
C GLN A 163 6.42 4.63 7.80
N MET A 164 6.37 3.32 8.11
CA MET A 164 6.42 2.83 9.49
C MET A 164 7.71 3.23 10.23
N GLY A 165 8.83 3.33 9.52
CA GLY A 165 10.13 3.73 10.08
C GLY A 165 10.32 5.25 10.22
N ARG A 166 9.38 6.05 9.72
CA ARG A 166 9.46 7.51 9.84
C ARG A 166 8.91 7.93 11.20
N PRO A 167 9.67 8.71 12.01
CA PRO A 167 9.08 9.32 13.18
C PRO A 167 7.83 10.09 12.74
N THR A 168 6.70 9.88 13.42
CA THR A 168 5.52 10.73 13.24
C THR A 168 5.98 12.15 13.53
N VAL A 169 6.19 12.93 12.47
CA VAL A 169 6.41 14.35 12.64
C VAL A 169 5.11 14.86 13.25
N ASP A 170 5.15 15.21 14.52
CA ASP A 170 4.09 16.00 15.15
C ASP A 170 3.67 17.07 14.15
N LYS A 171 2.36 17.23 13.90
CA LYS A 171 1.81 18.13 12.88
C LYS A 171 2.65 19.39 12.89
N GLY A 172 3.48 19.54 11.85
CA GLY A 172 4.46 20.59 11.76
C GLY A 172 3.80 21.92 12.06
N CYS A 173 4.51 22.84 12.69
CA CYS A 173 3.98 24.14 13.02
C CYS A 173 3.32 24.76 11.79
N SER A 174 2.06 25.17 11.88
CA SER A 174 1.27 25.75 10.79
C SER A 174 1.84 27.12 10.33
N SER A 175 2.71 27.71 11.16
CA SER A 175 3.36 28.98 10.87
C SER A 175 4.76 29.06 11.53
N TRP A 176 5.61 29.93 10.97
CA TRP A 176 6.91 30.24 11.57
C TRP A 176 6.81 30.74 13.01
N LYS A 177 5.76 31.50 13.31
CA LYS A 177 5.47 32.00 14.67
C LYS A 177 5.22 30.85 15.65
N GLU A 178 4.45 29.84 15.25
CA GLU A 178 4.19 28.64 16.04
C GLU A 178 5.47 27.80 16.22
N PHE A 179 6.29 27.68 15.16
CA PHE A 179 7.58 27.00 15.23
C PHE A 179 8.51 27.67 16.26
N MET A 180 8.62 29.00 16.24
CA MET A 180 9.44 29.74 17.20
C MET A 180 8.94 29.58 18.64
N ALA A 181 7.62 29.56 18.84
CA ALA A 181 7.04 29.38 20.15
C ALA A 181 7.30 27.97 20.73
N LYS A 182 7.27 26.95 19.89
CA LYS A 182 7.54 25.54 20.28
C LYS A 182 9.04 25.19 20.36
N ASN A 183 9.92 26.00 19.78
CA ASN A 183 11.36 25.74 19.73
C ASN A 183 12.18 26.98 20.11
N PRO A 184 12.03 27.55 21.30
CA PRO A 184 12.69 28.80 21.71
C PRO A 184 14.22 28.68 21.67
N ASP A 185 14.76 27.49 21.97
CA ASP A 185 16.20 27.24 22.02
C ASP A 185 16.86 27.10 20.62
N ARG A 186 16.04 26.85 19.58
CA ARG A 186 16.53 26.72 18.20
C ARG A 186 16.55 28.03 17.44
N VAL A 187 15.89 29.06 17.96
CA VAL A 187 15.82 30.37 17.31
C VAL A 187 16.87 31.29 17.94
N LYS A 188 18.00 31.49 17.26
CA LYS A 188 19.01 32.50 17.65
C LYS A 188 18.32 33.86 17.54
N ARG A 189 18.14 34.55 18.68
CA ARG A 189 17.78 35.96 18.67
C ARG A 189 18.95 36.70 18.05
N GLY A 190 18.75 37.26 16.86
CA GLY A 190 19.72 38.18 16.26
C GLY A 190 19.99 39.32 17.25
N LYS A 191 21.26 39.61 17.43
CA LYS A 191 21.71 40.82 18.11
C LYS A 191 21.42 42.03 17.24
#